data_4f24a48f2884244574a5f47041317fc0
#
_entry.id   4f24a48f2884244574a5f47041317fc0
#
_cell.length_a   1.000
_cell.length_b   1.000
_cell.length_c   1.000
_cell.angle_alpha   90.00
_cell.angle_beta   90.00
_cell.angle_gamma   90.00
#
_symmetry.space_group_name_H-M   'P 1'
#
loop_
_entity.id
_entity.type
_entity.pdbx_description
1 polymer ?
#
loop_
_entity_poly.entity_id
_entity_poly.type
_entity_poly.pdbx_seq_one_letter_code
_entity_poly.pdbx_strand_id
1 'polypeptide(L)'
;LKPGLPEGVEIVETYDRSQLIHRAVDNLSEKLIEELIVVALVCLLFLFHLRSAFVAIVTLPLGVLAAFVVMRYQGINANIMSLGGIAIAIGVMVDAAIVMVENLHKHMEAGDTRDHWQRVVDSAAEVGPAVFFSLLVITVSFLPVFALQAQEGRLFSPLAYTKTFAMGAAAILAITLVPVLMGYCVRGRIGRER
;
A
#
# COMPACT_ATOMS: atom_id res chain seq x y z
N LEU A 1 -5.80 -25.85 -31.66
CA LEU A 1 -6.33 -25.64 -33.03
C LEU A 1 -5.43 -26.30 -34.11
N LYS A 2 -4.13 -26.51 -33.88
CA LYS A 2 -3.20 -27.15 -34.85
C LYS A 2 -3.59 -28.55 -35.33
N PRO A 3 -4.14 -29.45 -34.48
CA PRO A 3 -4.44 -30.83 -34.94
C PRO A 3 -5.67 -30.96 -35.88
N GLY A 4 -6.38 -29.89 -36.20
CA GLY A 4 -7.55 -29.91 -37.09
C GLY A 4 -7.36 -29.17 -38.41
N LEU A 5 -6.14 -28.74 -38.73
CA LEU A 5 -5.85 -28.01 -39.96
C LEU A 5 -5.39 -28.99 -41.08
N PRO A 6 -5.82 -28.75 -42.34
CA PRO A 6 -5.31 -29.51 -43.47
C PRO A 6 -3.81 -29.31 -43.66
N GLU A 7 -3.13 -30.32 -44.25
CA GLU A 7 -1.71 -30.21 -44.56
C GLU A 7 -1.43 -29.00 -45.49
N GLY A 8 -0.48 -28.14 -45.09
CA GLY A 8 -0.10 -26.95 -45.82
C GLY A 8 -0.75 -25.66 -45.32
N VAL A 9 -1.59 -25.70 -44.28
CA VAL A 9 -2.16 -24.48 -43.70
C VAL A 9 -1.40 -24.13 -42.41
N GLU A 10 -0.75 -22.96 -42.40
CA GLU A 10 -0.07 -22.41 -41.23
C GLU A 10 -0.93 -21.32 -40.56
N ILE A 11 -1.02 -21.39 -39.22
CA ILE A 11 -1.61 -20.30 -38.44
C ILE A 11 -0.57 -19.21 -38.29
N VAL A 12 -0.77 -18.09 -38.98
CA VAL A 12 0.06 -16.89 -38.82
C VAL A 12 -0.63 -15.98 -37.80
N GLU A 13 0.06 -15.72 -36.70
CA GLU A 13 -0.40 -14.81 -35.66
C GLU A 13 -0.27 -13.36 -36.18
N THR A 14 -1.41 -12.71 -36.45
CA THR A 14 -1.44 -11.36 -37.00
C THR A 14 -1.46 -10.28 -35.91
N TYR A 15 -1.95 -10.62 -34.73
CA TYR A 15 -2.01 -9.70 -33.59
C TYR A 15 -2.04 -10.48 -32.27
N ASP A 16 -1.03 -10.25 -31.44
CA ASP A 16 -0.92 -10.84 -30.09
C ASP A 16 -1.11 -9.76 -29.02
N ARG A 17 -2.21 -9.86 -28.28
CA ARG A 17 -2.48 -9.00 -27.11
C ARG A 17 -1.59 -9.30 -25.92
N SER A 18 -0.98 -10.46 -25.85
CA SER A 18 -0.16 -10.87 -24.71
C SER A 18 1.07 -9.95 -24.57
N GLN A 19 1.68 -9.53 -25.68
CA GLN A 19 2.78 -8.57 -25.66
C GLN A 19 2.39 -7.22 -25.07
N LEU A 20 1.18 -6.74 -25.35
CA LEU A 20 0.66 -5.48 -24.81
C LEU A 20 0.41 -5.60 -23.30
N ILE A 21 -0.12 -6.75 -22.86
CA ILE A 21 -0.36 -7.02 -21.45
C ILE A 21 0.98 -7.15 -20.71
N HIS A 22 1.95 -7.87 -21.26
CA HIS A 22 3.28 -7.99 -20.64
C HIS A 22 3.94 -6.63 -20.49
N ARG A 23 3.98 -5.81 -21.55
CA ARG A 23 4.54 -4.45 -21.47
C ARG A 23 3.82 -3.57 -20.44
N ALA A 24 2.50 -3.69 -20.32
CA ALA A 24 1.73 -2.93 -19.35
C ALA A 24 2.06 -3.38 -17.91
N VAL A 25 2.19 -4.69 -17.67
CA VAL A 25 2.57 -5.24 -16.38
C VAL A 25 4.01 -4.88 -16.02
N ASP A 26 4.94 -4.98 -16.98
CA ASP A 26 6.35 -4.63 -16.78
C ASP A 26 6.52 -3.15 -16.43
N ASN A 27 5.92 -2.25 -17.24
CA ASN A 27 5.94 -0.81 -16.97
C ASN A 27 5.38 -0.46 -15.60
N LEU A 28 4.32 -1.16 -15.19
CA LEU A 28 3.66 -0.87 -13.93
C LEU A 28 4.43 -1.43 -12.75
N SER A 29 5.02 -2.62 -12.90
CA SER A 29 5.93 -3.18 -11.90
C SER A 29 7.16 -2.27 -11.71
N GLU A 30 7.71 -1.74 -12.79
CA GLU A 30 8.80 -0.77 -12.75
C GLU A 30 8.38 0.51 -12.00
N LYS A 31 7.18 1.04 -12.30
CA LYS A 31 6.65 2.23 -11.61
C LYS A 31 6.35 1.98 -10.13
N LEU A 32 5.84 0.82 -9.76
CA LEU A 32 5.65 0.46 -8.36
C LEU A 32 6.97 0.36 -7.60
N ILE A 33 8.01 -0.19 -8.23
CA ILE A 33 9.35 -0.26 -7.62
C ILE A 33 9.96 1.14 -7.51
N GLU A 34 9.85 1.96 -8.55
CA GLU A 34 10.30 3.35 -8.53
C GLU A 34 9.61 4.13 -7.40
N GLU A 35 8.29 4.02 -7.28
CA GLU A 35 7.50 4.65 -6.22
C GLU A 35 7.96 4.17 -4.83
N LEU A 36 8.16 2.86 -4.66
CA LEU A 36 8.64 2.28 -3.41
C LEU A 36 10.04 2.83 -3.03
N ILE A 37 10.95 2.95 -4.00
CA ILE A 37 12.29 3.50 -3.78
C ILE A 37 12.22 4.97 -3.39
N VAL A 38 11.44 5.78 -4.11
CA VAL A 38 11.27 7.21 -3.81
C VAL A 38 10.69 7.40 -2.42
N VAL A 39 9.63 6.65 -2.08
CA VAL A 39 9.01 6.68 -0.76
C VAL A 39 9.99 6.25 0.33
N ALA A 40 10.75 5.17 0.11
CA ALA A 40 11.77 4.72 1.06
C ALA A 40 12.84 5.81 1.30
N LEU A 41 13.27 6.48 0.23
CA LEU A 41 14.26 7.55 0.31
C LEU A 41 13.71 8.77 1.06
N VAL A 42 12.47 9.17 0.78
CA VAL A 42 11.77 10.24 1.50
C VAL A 42 11.61 9.88 2.97
N CYS A 43 11.16 8.67 3.29
CA CYS A 43 11.05 8.20 4.67
C CYS A 43 12.39 8.24 5.41
N LEU A 44 13.48 7.82 4.75
CA LEU A 44 14.84 7.89 5.31
C LEU A 44 15.26 9.34 5.60
N LEU A 45 14.93 10.25 4.69
CA LEU A 45 15.30 11.65 4.81
C LEU A 45 14.53 12.36 5.94
N PHE A 46 13.22 12.10 6.06
CA PHE A 46 12.37 12.76 7.05
C PHE A 46 12.48 12.16 8.45
N LEU A 47 12.58 10.85 8.56
CA LEU A 47 12.65 10.21 9.87
C LEU A 47 14.07 10.21 10.47
N PHE A 48 15.11 10.56 9.71
CA PHE A 48 16.52 10.57 10.11
C PHE A 48 17.04 9.29 10.82
N HIS A 49 16.17 8.31 11.01
CA HIS A 49 16.45 7.04 11.70
C HIS A 49 16.10 5.86 10.80
N LEU A 50 17.11 5.13 10.34
CA LEU A 50 16.97 3.96 9.47
C LEU A 50 15.96 2.93 10.02
N ARG A 51 15.93 2.74 11.33
CA ARG A 51 15.04 1.78 12.01
C ARG A 51 13.57 2.20 11.92
N SER A 52 13.29 3.48 11.98
CA SER A 52 11.94 4.04 11.88
C SER A 52 11.44 4.02 10.44
N ALA A 53 12.29 4.37 9.49
CA ALA A 53 11.98 4.25 8.07
C ALA A 53 11.67 2.79 7.67
N PHE A 54 12.37 1.83 8.28
CA PHE A 54 12.13 0.40 8.03
C PHE A 54 10.69 -0.03 8.35
N VAL A 55 10.05 0.53 9.39
CA VAL A 55 8.65 0.24 9.71
C VAL A 55 7.73 0.64 8.55
N ALA A 56 7.86 1.85 8.03
CA ALA A 56 7.07 2.33 6.89
C ALA A 56 7.36 1.50 5.62
N ILE A 57 8.64 1.24 5.31
CA ILE A 57 9.07 0.49 4.13
C ILE A 57 8.51 -0.95 4.14
N VAL A 58 8.48 -1.62 5.30
CA VAL A 58 7.95 -3.00 5.41
C VAL A 58 6.44 -3.03 5.36
N THR A 59 5.76 -2.02 5.90
CA THR A 59 4.29 -1.95 5.89
C THR A 59 3.72 -1.87 4.47
N LEU A 60 4.42 -1.21 3.54
CA LEU A 60 3.97 -1.02 2.16
C LEU A 60 3.79 -2.34 1.39
N PRO A 61 4.83 -3.19 1.23
CA PRO A 61 4.69 -4.45 0.54
C PRO A 61 3.62 -5.35 1.17
N LEU A 62 3.50 -5.32 2.50
CA LEU A 62 2.50 -6.11 3.21
C LEU A 62 1.08 -5.63 2.92
N GLY A 63 0.86 -4.31 2.85
CA GLY A 63 -0.42 -3.74 2.47
C GLY A 63 -0.81 -4.07 1.02
N VAL A 64 0.14 -3.98 0.11
CA VAL A 64 -0.06 -4.36 -1.31
C VAL A 64 -0.35 -5.87 -1.42
N LEU A 65 0.39 -6.72 -0.73
CA LEU A 65 0.14 -8.17 -0.70
C LEU A 65 -1.24 -8.48 -0.12
N ALA A 66 -1.64 -7.81 0.96
CA ALA A 66 -2.97 -7.99 1.54
C ALA A 66 -4.06 -7.62 0.53
N ALA A 67 -3.91 -6.52 -0.21
CA ALA A 67 -4.83 -6.14 -1.27
C ALA A 67 -4.92 -7.20 -2.37
N PHE A 68 -3.78 -7.74 -2.84
CA PHE A 68 -3.77 -8.82 -3.82
C PHE A 68 -4.42 -10.12 -3.32
N VAL A 69 -4.22 -10.45 -2.04
CA VAL A 69 -4.88 -11.61 -1.42
C VAL A 69 -6.40 -11.44 -1.45
N VAL A 70 -6.92 -10.26 -1.07
CA VAL A 70 -8.37 -9.98 -1.10
C VAL A 70 -8.89 -10.03 -2.53
N MET A 71 -8.20 -9.43 -3.50
CA MET A 71 -8.55 -9.50 -4.92
C MET A 71 -8.65 -10.94 -5.42
N ARG A 72 -7.67 -11.78 -5.05
CA ARG A 72 -7.66 -13.20 -5.40
C ARG A 72 -8.89 -13.93 -4.89
N TYR A 73 -9.26 -13.70 -3.61
CA TYR A 73 -10.45 -14.31 -3.02
C TYR A 73 -11.75 -13.87 -3.70
N GLN A 74 -11.80 -12.63 -4.17
CA GLN A 74 -12.97 -12.10 -4.86
C GLN A 74 -13.00 -12.38 -6.37
N GLY A 75 -11.96 -13.04 -6.91
CA GLY A 75 -11.88 -13.34 -8.34
C GLY A 75 -11.65 -12.08 -9.21
N ILE A 76 -11.14 -11.00 -8.64
CA ILE A 76 -10.83 -9.77 -9.36
C ILE A 76 -9.45 -9.92 -10.00
N ASN A 77 -9.39 -9.86 -11.33
CA ASN A 77 -8.15 -9.94 -12.07
C ASN A 77 -7.35 -8.63 -11.96
N ALA A 78 -6.04 -8.77 -11.77
CA ALA A 78 -5.14 -7.63 -11.85
C ALA A 78 -5.09 -7.11 -13.30
N ASN A 79 -5.41 -5.84 -13.48
CA ASN A 79 -5.31 -5.12 -14.73
C ASN A 79 -4.66 -3.75 -14.49
N ILE A 80 -4.41 -2.98 -15.54
CA ILE A 80 -3.76 -1.67 -15.46
C ILE A 80 -4.49 -0.73 -14.48
N MET A 81 -5.84 -0.77 -14.47
CA MET A 81 -6.65 0.06 -13.58
C MET A 81 -6.53 -0.40 -12.12
N SER A 82 -6.54 -1.72 -11.87
CA SER A 82 -6.34 -2.28 -10.53
C SER A 82 -5.00 -1.88 -9.94
N LEU A 83 -3.95 -1.97 -10.75
CA LEU A 83 -2.59 -1.62 -10.33
C LEU A 83 -2.46 -0.11 -10.10
N GLY A 84 -3.12 0.73 -10.93
CA GLY A 84 -3.25 2.16 -10.66
C GLY A 84 -3.94 2.46 -9.33
N GLY A 85 -4.95 1.67 -8.96
CA GLY A 85 -5.60 1.75 -7.65
C GLY A 85 -4.67 1.45 -6.48
N ILE A 86 -3.75 0.48 -6.65
CA ILE A 86 -2.71 0.16 -5.65
C ILE A 86 -1.72 1.32 -5.54
N ALA A 87 -1.24 1.86 -6.66
CA ALA A 87 -0.30 2.98 -6.66
C ALA A 87 -0.85 4.19 -5.87
N ILE A 88 -2.13 4.54 -6.09
CA ILE A 88 -2.79 5.60 -5.30
C ILE A 88 -2.87 5.24 -3.81
N ALA A 89 -3.10 3.96 -3.48
CA ALA A 89 -3.22 3.53 -2.09
C ALA A 89 -1.87 3.54 -1.36
N ILE A 90 -0.76 3.28 -2.05
CA ILE A 90 0.60 3.28 -1.47
C ILE A 90 0.90 4.63 -0.81
N GLY A 91 0.64 5.76 -1.49
CA GLY A 91 0.88 7.09 -0.94
C GLY A 91 0.17 7.29 0.41
N VAL A 92 -1.10 6.92 0.48
CA VAL A 92 -1.89 7.07 1.72
C VAL A 92 -1.45 6.09 2.82
N MET A 93 -1.00 4.89 2.45
CA MET A 93 -0.47 3.91 3.42
C MET A 93 0.82 4.41 4.08
N VAL A 94 1.68 5.07 3.30
CA VAL A 94 2.92 5.66 3.79
C VAL A 94 2.64 6.73 4.83
N ASP A 95 1.73 7.64 4.54
CA ASP A 95 1.37 8.72 5.45
C ASP A 95 0.90 8.19 6.80
N ALA A 96 0.06 7.16 6.81
CA ALA A 96 -0.40 6.51 8.03
C ALA A 96 0.75 5.96 8.88
N ALA A 97 1.70 5.27 8.25
CA ALA A 97 2.87 4.72 8.93
C ALA A 97 3.81 5.81 9.45
N ILE A 98 4.04 6.87 8.66
CA ILE A 98 4.89 8.02 9.06
C ILE A 98 4.32 8.72 10.28
N VAL A 99 3.02 9.05 10.29
CA VAL A 99 2.35 9.73 11.42
C VAL A 99 2.48 8.91 12.70
N MET A 100 2.28 7.59 12.62
CA MET A 100 2.42 6.70 13.77
C MET A 100 3.86 6.70 14.32
N VAL A 101 4.84 6.57 13.44
CA VAL A 101 6.27 6.55 13.83
C VAL A 101 6.72 7.89 14.38
N GLU A 102 6.31 9.01 13.77
CA GLU A 102 6.63 10.35 14.23
C GLU A 102 6.08 10.60 15.65
N ASN A 103 4.83 10.19 15.90
CA ASN A 103 4.26 10.35 17.23
C ASN A 103 5.01 9.52 18.28
N LEU A 104 5.45 8.30 17.95
CA LEU A 104 6.30 7.52 18.87
C LEU A 104 7.62 8.24 19.13
N HIS A 105 8.24 8.86 18.13
CA HIS A 105 9.46 9.65 18.33
C HIS A 105 9.24 10.79 19.33
N LYS A 106 8.12 11.53 19.20
CA LYS A 106 7.76 12.60 20.15
C LYS A 106 7.64 12.08 21.58
N HIS A 107 7.01 10.92 21.77
CA HIS A 107 6.92 10.27 23.09
C HIS A 107 8.28 9.82 23.63
N MET A 108 9.20 9.40 22.75
CA MET A 108 10.55 8.99 23.16
C MET A 108 11.45 10.17 23.51
N GLU A 109 11.29 11.32 22.83
CA GLU A 109 12.04 12.56 23.09
C GLU A 109 11.59 13.29 24.35
N ALA A 110 10.33 13.12 24.74
CA ALA A 110 9.77 13.77 25.94
C ALA A 110 10.41 13.33 27.27
N GLY A 111 11.39 12.42 27.22
CA GLY A 111 12.14 11.98 28.42
C GLY A 111 11.34 11.15 29.40
N ASP A 112 10.26 10.57 28.94
CA ASP A 112 9.37 9.73 29.75
C ASP A 112 10.11 8.49 30.30
N THR A 113 9.99 8.26 31.60
CA THR A 113 10.62 7.13 32.31
C THR A 113 9.82 5.84 32.23
N ARG A 114 8.67 5.86 31.56
CA ARG A 114 7.80 4.68 31.37
C ARG A 114 8.47 3.62 30.51
N ASP A 115 7.99 2.38 30.64
CA ASP A 115 8.49 1.27 29.84
C ASP A 115 8.31 1.53 28.33
N HIS A 116 9.23 1.01 27.53
CA HIS A 116 9.23 1.20 26.08
C HIS A 116 7.89 0.78 25.45
N TRP A 117 7.33 -0.36 25.84
CA TRP A 117 6.07 -0.85 25.31
C TRP A 117 4.87 0.03 25.69
N GLN A 118 4.88 0.61 26.89
CA GLN A 118 3.84 1.56 27.30
C GLN A 118 3.86 2.80 26.41
N ARG A 119 5.04 3.34 26.12
CA ARG A 119 5.17 4.48 25.18
C ARG A 119 4.67 4.16 23.79
N VAL A 120 4.94 2.95 23.28
CA VAL A 120 4.42 2.49 21.98
C VAL A 120 2.90 2.41 21.99
N VAL A 121 2.32 1.84 23.03
CA VAL A 121 0.86 1.71 23.17
C VAL A 121 0.20 3.08 23.31
N ASP A 122 0.74 3.95 24.14
CA ASP A 122 0.19 5.31 24.36
C ASP A 122 0.26 6.13 23.06
N SER A 123 1.40 6.10 22.38
CA SER A 123 1.57 6.76 21.08
C SER A 123 0.59 6.23 20.03
N ALA A 124 0.43 4.90 19.96
CA ALA A 124 -0.49 4.29 19.01
C ALA A 124 -1.97 4.57 19.37
N ALA A 125 -2.31 4.61 20.66
CA ALA A 125 -3.66 4.94 21.12
C ALA A 125 -4.03 6.40 20.85
N GLU A 126 -3.06 7.32 20.90
CA GLU A 126 -3.28 8.74 20.66
C GLU A 126 -3.61 9.04 19.20
N VAL A 127 -2.81 8.53 18.26
CA VAL A 127 -2.97 8.84 16.82
C VAL A 127 -3.76 7.78 16.05
N GLY A 128 -3.81 6.54 16.56
CA GLY A 128 -4.45 5.41 15.89
C GLY A 128 -5.89 5.69 15.46
N PRO A 129 -6.76 6.22 16.33
CA PRO A 129 -8.12 6.57 15.93
C PRO A 129 -8.18 7.61 14.81
N ALA A 130 -7.35 8.66 14.88
CA ALA A 130 -7.31 9.70 13.85
C ALA A 130 -6.87 9.15 12.50
N VAL A 131 -5.82 8.34 12.46
CA VAL A 131 -5.33 7.65 11.27
C VAL A 131 -6.39 6.70 10.71
N PHE A 132 -7.02 5.90 11.56
CA PHE A 132 -8.07 4.97 11.14
C PHE A 132 -9.26 5.68 10.52
N PHE A 133 -9.80 6.70 11.17
CA PHE A 133 -10.93 7.47 10.65
C PHE A 133 -10.57 8.23 9.38
N SER A 134 -9.36 8.75 9.27
CA SER A 134 -8.86 9.40 8.06
C SER A 134 -8.87 8.43 6.87
N LEU A 135 -8.30 7.23 7.04
CA LEU A 135 -8.31 6.17 6.03
C LEU A 135 -9.73 5.72 5.68
N LEU A 136 -10.61 5.62 6.68
CA LEU A 136 -12.02 5.28 6.49
C LEU A 136 -12.75 6.33 5.65
N VAL A 137 -12.57 7.62 5.96
CA VAL A 137 -13.19 8.73 5.20
C VAL A 137 -12.71 8.71 3.75
N ILE A 138 -11.41 8.53 3.51
CA ILE A 138 -10.85 8.43 2.16
C ILE A 138 -11.44 7.21 1.43
N THR A 139 -11.60 6.09 2.11
CA THR A 139 -12.20 4.87 1.54
C THR A 139 -13.65 5.11 1.15
N VAL A 140 -14.44 5.70 2.04
CA VAL A 140 -15.86 6.03 1.82
C VAL A 140 -16.03 7.05 0.71
N SER A 141 -15.13 8.01 0.56
CA SER A 141 -15.17 9.02 -0.52
C SER A 141 -15.11 8.42 -1.92
N PHE A 142 -14.67 7.16 -2.05
CA PHE A 142 -14.64 6.42 -3.31
C PHE A 142 -15.93 5.64 -3.63
N LEU A 143 -16.87 5.54 -2.67
CA LEU A 143 -18.17 4.87 -2.90
C LEU A 143 -18.93 5.39 -4.12
N PRO A 144 -18.97 6.70 -4.42
CA PRO A 144 -19.65 7.19 -5.62
C PRO A 144 -19.13 6.60 -6.93
N VAL A 145 -17.89 6.15 -6.98
CA VAL A 145 -17.32 5.51 -8.17
C VAL A 145 -18.02 4.19 -8.51
N PHE A 146 -18.55 3.48 -7.52
CA PHE A 146 -19.34 2.27 -7.73
C PHE A 146 -20.72 2.52 -8.32
N ALA A 147 -21.21 3.76 -8.25
CA ALA A 147 -22.48 4.17 -8.87
C ALA A 147 -22.35 4.49 -10.37
N LEU A 148 -21.13 4.57 -10.90
CA LEU A 148 -20.88 4.80 -12.32
C LEU A 148 -21.44 3.63 -13.15
N GLN A 149 -22.14 3.97 -14.22
CA GLN A 149 -22.80 3.00 -15.09
C GLN A 149 -22.12 2.94 -16.48
N ALA A 150 -22.53 1.94 -17.26
CA ALA A 150 -22.09 1.76 -18.63
C ALA A 150 -20.56 1.60 -18.77
N GLN A 151 -19.95 2.32 -19.68
CA GLN A 151 -18.54 2.18 -20.05
C GLN A 151 -17.59 2.71 -18.96
N GLU A 152 -17.96 3.81 -18.32
CA GLU A 152 -17.20 4.40 -17.21
C GLU A 152 -17.13 3.47 -16.00
N GLY A 153 -18.26 2.87 -15.61
CA GLY A 153 -18.30 1.90 -14.53
C GLY A 153 -17.38 0.70 -14.78
N ARG A 154 -17.34 0.15 -16.00
CA ARG A 154 -16.46 -0.97 -16.36
C ARG A 154 -14.97 -0.64 -16.28
N LEU A 155 -14.60 0.61 -16.58
CA LEU A 155 -13.21 1.07 -16.52
C LEU A 155 -12.77 1.34 -15.08
N PHE A 156 -13.59 2.04 -14.31
CA PHE A 156 -13.20 2.51 -12.98
C PHE A 156 -13.50 1.52 -11.84
N SER A 157 -14.42 0.56 -12.02
CA SER A 157 -14.70 -0.46 -11.01
C SER A 157 -13.47 -1.21 -10.53
N PRO A 158 -12.58 -1.74 -11.37
CA PRO A 158 -11.39 -2.45 -10.90
C PRO A 158 -10.48 -1.57 -10.07
N LEU A 159 -10.29 -0.30 -10.44
CA LEU A 159 -9.53 0.69 -9.70
C LEU A 159 -10.16 0.96 -8.33
N ALA A 160 -11.48 1.18 -8.29
CA ALA A 160 -12.21 1.48 -7.06
C ALA A 160 -12.15 0.30 -6.08
N TYR A 161 -12.39 -0.93 -6.55
CA TYR A 161 -12.28 -2.14 -5.72
C TYR A 161 -10.89 -2.31 -5.15
N THR A 162 -9.86 -2.23 -5.99
CA THR A 162 -8.48 -2.45 -5.57
C THR A 162 -8.03 -1.40 -4.58
N LYS A 163 -8.32 -0.11 -4.85
CA LYS A 163 -8.02 0.97 -3.92
C LYS A 163 -8.74 0.78 -2.60
N THR A 164 -10.02 0.47 -2.61
CA THR A 164 -10.81 0.26 -1.38
C THR A 164 -10.24 -0.89 -0.55
N PHE A 165 -9.85 -2.00 -1.17
CA PHE A 165 -9.25 -3.12 -0.45
C PHE A 165 -7.87 -2.80 0.10
N ALA A 166 -7.03 -2.11 -0.69
CA ALA A 166 -5.73 -1.66 -0.24
C ALA A 166 -5.83 -0.69 0.95
N MET A 167 -6.78 0.25 0.89
CA MET A 167 -7.04 1.20 1.98
C MET A 167 -7.59 0.51 3.24
N GLY A 168 -8.52 -0.46 3.06
CA GLY A 168 -9.00 -1.27 4.18
C GLY A 168 -7.90 -2.09 4.84
N ALA A 169 -7.04 -2.73 4.04
CA ALA A 169 -5.87 -3.44 4.54
C ALA A 169 -4.91 -2.48 5.24
N ALA A 170 -4.65 -1.30 4.68
CA ALA A 170 -3.81 -0.27 5.28
C ALA A 170 -4.32 0.17 6.66
N ALA A 171 -5.63 0.41 6.79
CA ALA A 171 -6.25 0.79 8.05
C ALA A 171 -6.07 -0.29 9.13
N ILE A 172 -6.23 -1.56 8.77
CA ILE A 172 -6.01 -2.68 9.69
C ILE A 172 -4.53 -2.79 10.06
N LEU A 173 -3.63 -2.71 9.08
CA LEU A 173 -2.19 -2.79 9.32
C LEU A 173 -1.68 -1.62 10.17
N ALA A 174 -2.21 -0.42 9.98
CA ALA A 174 -1.84 0.76 10.75
C ALA A 174 -2.12 0.61 12.25
N ILE A 175 -3.24 -0.02 12.62
CA ILE A 175 -3.61 -0.21 14.04
C ILE A 175 -3.07 -1.52 14.65
N THR A 176 -2.61 -2.47 13.84
CA THR A 176 -2.13 -3.78 14.30
C THR A 176 -0.64 -3.95 14.11
N LEU A 177 -0.19 -3.96 12.86
CA LEU A 177 1.19 -4.27 12.50
C LEU A 177 2.15 -3.13 12.81
N VAL A 178 1.77 -1.89 12.49
CA VAL A 178 2.66 -0.73 12.65
C VAL A 178 3.08 -0.56 14.12
N PRO A 179 2.18 -0.58 15.13
CA PRO A 179 2.59 -0.50 16.54
C PRO A 179 3.52 -1.65 16.97
N VAL A 180 3.27 -2.86 16.47
CA VAL A 180 4.13 -4.02 16.77
C VAL A 180 5.53 -3.82 16.18
N LEU A 181 5.63 -3.43 14.91
CA LEU A 181 6.92 -3.14 14.28
C LEU A 181 7.64 -1.98 14.96
N MET A 182 6.93 -0.93 15.35
CA MET A 182 7.51 0.16 16.14
C MET A 182 8.12 -0.34 17.46
N GLY A 183 7.41 -1.19 18.18
CA GLY A 183 7.90 -1.77 19.45
C GLY A 183 9.16 -2.60 19.30
N TYR A 184 9.32 -3.30 18.17
CA TYR A 184 10.51 -4.12 17.91
C TYR A 184 11.66 -3.34 17.26
N CYS A 185 11.38 -2.48 16.30
CA CYS A 185 12.39 -1.82 15.48
C CYS A 185 12.87 -0.50 16.09
N VAL A 186 11.96 0.29 16.65
CA VAL A 186 12.27 1.61 17.21
C VAL A 186 12.66 1.48 18.66
N ARG A 187 13.83 0.89 18.93
CA ARG A 187 14.41 0.76 20.29
C ARG A 187 15.66 1.65 20.40
N GLY A 188 15.78 2.38 21.50
CA GLY A 188 16.97 3.13 21.84
C GLY A 188 16.65 4.56 22.32
N ARG A 189 17.64 5.22 22.93
CA ARG A 189 17.59 6.65 23.24
C ARG A 189 17.75 7.40 21.91
N ILE A 190 16.72 8.06 21.48
CA ILE A 190 16.81 9.03 20.39
C ILE A 190 17.50 10.25 21.01
N GLY A 191 18.73 10.54 20.54
CA GLY A 191 19.47 11.72 21.00
C GLY A 191 18.67 12.96 20.61
N ARG A 192 18.46 13.84 21.59
CA ARG A 192 17.84 15.14 21.38
C ARG A 192 18.71 15.93 20.41
N GLU A 193 18.31 16.01 19.16
CA GLU A 193 18.93 16.95 18.24
C GLU A 193 18.52 18.38 18.65
N ARG A 194 19.56 19.23 18.76
CA ARG A 194 19.44 20.66 19.08
C ARG A 194 18.94 21.44 17.87
#